data_2d1c39f5a2b2eee52bbaa35249d652f8
#
_entry.id   2d1c39f5a2b2eee52bbaa35249d652f8
#
_cell.length_a   1.000
_cell.length_b   1.000
_cell.length_c   1.000
_cell.angle_alpha   90.00
_cell.angle_beta   90.00
_cell.angle_gamma   90.00
#
_symmetry.space_group_name_H-M   'P 1'
#
loop_
_entity.id
_entity.type
_entity.pdbx_description
1 polymer ?
#
loop_
_entity_poly.entity_id
_entity_poly.type
_entity_poly.pdbx_seq_one_letter_code
_entity_poly.pdbx_strand_id
1 'polypeptide(L)'
;MPKRKLTGWPGALLLVVAALAWADPYSDTSALFKNAGESAEFFKSAYGYAIFPTIGKGGLVVGGAYGKGRVYVHDKFVGDTAITQVNVGFQAGGQAYSMIVFFENKAAFDEFTQGDFEFGAEVQAVAITAAAGATASTAGASVGASGGAKNARTAGRYYKGMAVFTIVKGGAMYQAVVGGMRFTFTPRTS
;
A
#
# COMPACT_ATOMS: atom_id res chain seq x y z
N MET A 1 -67.17 -41.99 -10.57
CA MET A 1 -66.16 -41.40 -9.68
C MET A 1 -64.80 -41.34 -10.45
N PRO A 2 -64.39 -40.20 -10.92
CA PRO A 2 -63.11 -40.10 -11.67
C PRO A 2 -61.90 -39.87 -10.72
N LYS A 3 -60.86 -40.66 -10.92
CA LYS A 3 -59.59 -40.57 -10.19
C LYS A 3 -58.79 -39.39 -10.71
N ARG A 4 -58.50 -38.39 -9.86
CA ARG A 4 -57.60 -37.26 -10.16
C ARG A 4 -56.13 -37.75 -10.10
N LYS A 5 -55.39 -37.65 -11.24
CA LYS A 5 -53.98 -37.84 -11.31
C LYS A 5 -53.30 -36.54 -10.87
N LEU A 6 -52.53 -36.56 -9.78
CA LEU A 6 -51.62 -35.51 -9.40
C LEU A 6 -50.35 -35.64 -10.27
N THR A 7 -50.17 -34.70 -11.17
CA THR A 7 -48.89 -34.51 -11.87
C THR A 7 -47.98 -33.68 -10.97
N GLY A 8 -46.96 -34.35 -10.41
CA GLY A 8 -45.87 -33.66 -9.70
C GLY A 8 -44.98 -32.90 -10.66
N TRP A 9 -44.81 -31.62 -10.41
CA TRP A 9 -43.78 -30.80 -11.07
C TRP A 9 -42.44 -31.06 -10.37
N PRO A 10 -41.36 -31.38 -11.08
CA PRO A 10 -40.03 -31.38 -10.49
C PRO A 10 -39.57 -29.92 -10.35
N GLY A 11 -39.56 -29.42 -9.13
CA GLY A 11 -38.95 -28.14 -8.78
C GLY A 11 -37.44 -28.22 -9.05
N ALA A 12 -37.01 -27.61 -10.12
CA ALA A 12 -35.59 -27.40 -10.38
C ALA A 12 -35.05 -26.40 -9.33
N LEU A 13 -34.34 -26.93 -8.35
CA LEU A 13 -33.59 -26.13 -7.37
C LEU A 13 -32.38 -25.51 -8.08
N LEU A 14 -32.53 -24.28 -8.56
CA LEU A 14 -31.42 -23.48 -9.09
C LEU A 14 -30.49 -23.11 -7.92
N LEU A 15 -29.41 -23.88 -7.74
CA LEU A 15 -28.29 -23.53 -6.91
C LEU A 15 -27.56 -22.33 -7.56
N VAL A 16 -27.90 -21.12 -7.12
CA VAL A 16 -27.13 -19.93 -7.41
C VAL A 16 -25.86 -20.03 -6.57
N VAL A 17 -24.79 -20.55 -7.18
CA VAL A 17 -23.44 -20.45 -6.61
C VAL A 17 -23.03 -19.00 -6.78
N ALA A 18 -23.23 -18.19 -5.74
CA ALA A 18 -22.62 -16.87 -5.64
C ALA A 18 -21.11 -17.09 -5.58
N ALA A 19 -20.43 -16.86 -6.67
CA ALA A 19 -18.98 -16.74 -6.70
C ALA A 19 -18.63 -15.54 -5.81
N LEU A 20 -18.16 -15.81 -4.59
CA LEU A 20 -17.52 -14.82 -3.75
C LEU A 20 -16.28 -14.36 -4.52
N ALA A 21 -16.38 -13.27 -5.24
CA ALA A 21 -15.25 -12.59 -5.80
C ALA A 21 -14.36 -12.19 -4.61
N TRP A 22 -13.27 -12.92 -4.39
CA TRP A 22 -12.28 -12.57 -3.41
C TRP A 22 -11.69 -11.25 -3.88
N ALA A 23 -12.01 -10.18 -3.18
CA ALA A 23 -11.45 -8.86 -3.47
C ALA A 23 -9.93 -8.97 -3.42
N ASP A 24 -9.26 -8.59 -4.50
CA ASP A 24 -7.80 -8.58 -4.54
C ASP A 24 -7.32 -7.39 -3.69
N PRO A 25 -6.63 -7.63 -2.55
CA PRO A 25 -6.22 -6.56 -1.65
C PRO A 25 -5.32 -5.51 -2.32
N TYR A 26 -4.67 -5.85 -3.42
CA TYR A 26 -3.85 -4.92 -4.18
C TYR A 26 -4.71 -3.95 -4.99
N SER A 27 -5.76 -4.44 -5.65
CA SER A 27 -6.69 -3.59 -6.40
C SER A 27 -7.46 -2.66 -5.48
N ASP A 28 -7.93 -3.17 -4.33
CA ASP A 28 -8.65 -2.36 -3.33
C ASP A 28 -7.75 -1.25 -2.77
N THR A 29 -6.50 -1.59 -2.44
CA THR A 29 -5.54 -0.62 -1.94
C THR A 29 -5.17 0.41 -3.03
N SER A 30 -5.03 -0.03 -4.28
CA SER A 30 -4.83 0.89 -5.41
C SER A 30 -5.98 1.89 -5.53
N ALA A 31 -7.22 1.40 -5.42
CA ALA A 31 -8.41 2.27 -5.44
C ALA A 31 -8.41 3.28 -4.29
N LEU A 32 -7.99 2.89 -3.08
CA LEU A 32 -7.84 3.81 -1.95
C LEU A 32 -6.87 4.95 -2.28
N PHE A 33 -5.68 4.65 -2.82
CA PHE A 33 -4.71 5.68 -3.18
C PHE A 33 -5.13 6.51 -4.39
N LYS A 34 -5.84 5.93 -5.37
CA LYS A 34 -6.43 6.66 -6.52
C LYS A 34 -7.49 7.68 -6.08
N ASN A 35 -8.19 7.42 -4.99
CA ASN A 35 -9.22 8.30 -4.43
C ASN A 35 -8.69 9.24 -3.33
N ALA A 36 -7.42 9.13 -2.97
CA ALA A 36 -6.81 9.88 -1.88
C ALA A 36 -6.00 11.07 -2.40
N GLY A 37 -6.70 12.19 -2.69
CA GLY A 37 -6.14 13.51 -2.92
C GLY A 37 -4.78 13.54 -3.63
N GLU A 38 -3.71 13.76 -2.88
CA GLU A 38 -2.37 13.97 -3.42
C GLU A 38 -1.80 12.78 -4.19
N SER A 39 -2.05 11.53 -3.75
CA SER A 39 -1.52 10.35 -4.43
C SER A 39 -2.20 10.08 -5.77
N ALA A 40 -3.42 10.57 -6.00
CA ALA A 40 -4.16 10.37 -7.24
C ALA A 40 -3.44 10.95 -8.47
N GLU A 41 -2.77 12.09 -8.32
CA GLU A 41 -2.06 12.74 -9.42
C GLU A 41 -0.84 11.93 -9.89
N PHE A 42 -0.20 11.20 -8.98
CA PHE A 42 0.96 10.37 -9.30
C PHE A 42 0.61 9.19 -10.20
N PHE A 43 -0.60 8.64 -10.10
CA PHE A 43 -1.04 7.58 -11.02
C PHE A 43 -1.10 8.03 -12.48
N LYS A 44 -1.25 9.34 -12.74
CA LYS A 44 -1.33 9.89 -14.10
C LYS A 44 0.04 10.05 -14.76
N SER A 45 1.08 10.29 -13.95
CA SER A 45 2.41 10.69 -14.44
C SER A 45 3.52 9.70 -14.14
N ALA A 46 3.34 8.80 -13.16
CA ALA A 46 4.37 7.85 -12.78
C ALA A 46 4.64 6.79 -13.87
N TYR A 47 5.89 6.42 -14.02
CA TYR A 47 6.31 5.28 -14.85
C TYR A 47 5.72 3.96 -14.33
N GLY A 48 5.68 3.81 -13.01
CA GLY A 48 5.13 2.64 -12.33
C GLY A 48 5.02 2.85 -10.83
N TYR A 49 4.59 1.84 -10.12
CA TYR A 49 4.46 1.89 -8.67
C TYR A 49 4.61 0.52 -8.01
N ALA A 50 5.09 0.52 -6.76
CA ALA A 50 5.02 -0.63 -5.86
C ALA A 50 3.92 -0.38 -4.81
N ILE A 51 3.03 -1.36 -4.59
CA ILE A 51 1.91 -1.23 -3.66
C ILE A 51 1.95 -2.34 -2.61
N PHE A 52 1.78 -1.94 -1.35
CA PHE A 52 1.79 -2.80 -0.17
C PHE A 52 0.45 -2.66 0.55
N PRO A 53 -0.48 -3.62 0.39
CA PRO A 53 -1.79 -3.55 1.02
C PRO A 53 -1.72 -3.46 2.53
N THR A 54 -0.80 -4.21 3.15
CA THR A 54 -0.62 -4.18 4.60
C THR A 54 0.85 -4.36 4.95
N ILE A 55 1.37 -3.40 5.70
CA ILE A 55 2.65 -3.46 6.39
C ILE A 55 2.34 -3.49 7.88
N GLY A 56 2.74 -4.57 8.55
CA GLY A 56 2.67 -4.69 9.99
C GLY A 56 3.98 -4.19 10.62
N LYS A 57 3.88 -3.33 11.63
CA LYS A 57 5.00 -2.84 12.42
C LYS A 57 4.74 -3.13 13.89
N GLY A 58 5.74 -3.66 14.59
CA GLY A 58 5.63 -3.94 16.01
C GLY A 58 6.99 -4.16 16.68
N GLY A 59 7.00 -4.12 18.02
CA GLY A 59 8.17 -4.36 18.85
C GLY A 59 8.11 -3.69 20.20
N LEU A 60 9.03 -4.05 21.09
CA LEU A 60 9.19 -3.41 22.41
C LEU A 60 10.53 -2.66 22.50
N VAL A 61 11.64 -3.37 22.48
CA VAL A 61 13.00 -2.79 22.52
C VAL A 61 13.66 -2.89 21.16
N VAL A 62 13.40 -4.00 20.46
CA VAL A 62 13.71 -4.18 19.05
C VAL A 62 12.39 -4.34 18.33
N GLY A 63 12.17 -3.51 17.34
CA GLY A 63 10.98 -3.53 16.52
C GLY A 63 11.31 -3.85 15.08
N GLY A 64 10.28 -4.20 14.32
CA GLY A 64 10.41 -4.44 12.90
C GLY A 64 9.14 -4.11 12.15
N ALA A 65 9.27 -3.96 10.85
CA ALA A 65 8.13 -3.90 9.94
C ALA A 65 8.32 -4.92 8.82
N TYR A 66 7.21 -5.51 8.40
CA TYR A 66 7.16 -6.46 7.29
C TYR A 66 5.88 -6.27 6.48
N GLY A 67 6.00 -6.38 5.17
CA GLY A 67 4.85 -6.36 4.26
C GLY A 67 5.21 -6.97 2.91
N LYS A 68 4.20 -7.57 2.27
CA LYS A 68 4.28 -8.04 0.88
C LYS A 68 3.63 -7.04 -0.03
N GLY A 69 4.21 -6.85 -1.21
CA GLY A 69 3.76 -5.91 -2.21
C GLY A 69 3.83 -6.47 -3.62
N ARG A 70 3.28 -5.71 -4.55
CA ARG A 70 3.37 -5.96 -5.99
C ARG A 70 3.85 -4.71 -6.70
N VAL A 71 4.60 -4.92 -7.77
CA VAL A 71 5.13 -3.85 -8.62
C VAL A 71 4.38 -3.84 -9.95
N TYR A 72 3.99 -2.65 -10.37
CA TYR A 72 3.25 -2.39 -11.61
C TYR A 72 3.99 -1.35 -12.45
N VAL A 73 4.03 -1.58 -13.76
CA VAL A 73 4.51 -0.62 -14.77
C VAL A 73 3.39 -0.43 -15.78
N HIS A 74 2.94 0.81 -15.97
CA HIS A 74 1.79 1.14 -16.82
C HIS A 74 0.57 0.23 -16.52
N ASP A 75 0.23 0.10 -15.23
CA ASP A 75 -0.84 -0.75 -14.69
C ASP A 75 -0.70 -2.27 -14.95
N LYS A 76 0.43 -2.72 -15.47
CA LYS A 76 0.72 -4.16 -15.66
C LYS A 76 1.56 -4.68 -14.51
N PHE A 77 1.12 -5.78 -13.90
CA PHE A 77 1.87 -6.48 -12.85
C PHE A 77 3.17 -7.07 -13.43
N VAL A 78 4.32 -6.65 -12.88
CA VAL A 78 5.65 -7.04 -13.35
C VAL A 78 6.44 -7.89 -12.35
N GLY A 79 6.05 -7.93 -11.08
CA GLY A 79 6.73 -8.76 -10.08
C GLY A 79 6.27 -8.49 -8.66
N ASP A 80 6.63 -9.42 -7.78
CA ASP A 80 6.37 -9.32 -6.35
C ASP A 80 7.53 -8.60 -5.63
N THR A 81 7.19 -7.92 -4.54
CA THR A 81 8.16 -7.24 -3.68
C THR A 81 7.82 -7.51 -2.22
N ALA A 82 8.81 -7.45 -1.36
CA ALA A 82 8.61 -7.49 0.08
C ALA A 82 9.44 -6.40 0.75
N ILE A 83 8.91 -5.88 1.85
CA ILE A 83 9.57 -4.89 2.67
C ILE A 83 9.94 -5.50 4.01
N THR A 84 11.15 -5.19 4.47
CA THR A 84 11.63 -5.49 5.82
C THR A 84 12.27 -4.24 6.40
N GLN A 85 12.03 -3.99 7.69
CA GLN A 85 12.69 -2.93 8.43
C GLN A 85 13.00 -3.44 9.83
N VAL A 86 14.20 -3.14 10.31
CA VAL A 86 14.59 -3.40 11.70
C VAL A 86 14.79 -2.05 12.38
N ASN A 87 14.11 -1.83 13.48
CA ASN A 87 14.23 -0.62 14.29
C ASN A 87 14.72 -0.99 15.68
N VAL A 88 15.70 -0.25 16.16
CA VAL A 88 16.14 -0.30 17.56
C VAL A 88 15.62 0.96 18.25
N GLY A 89 14.79 0.77 19.27
CA GLY A 89 14.23 1.91 20.02
C GLY A 89 13.07 1.49 20.90
N PHE A 90 12.80 2.28 21.94
CA PHE A 90 11.64 2.09 22.82
C PHE A 90 10.35 2.41 22.07
N GLN A 91 9.70 1.37 21.53
CA GLN A 91 8.39 1.49 20.88
C GLN A 91 7.51 0.36 21.41
N ALA A 92 6.63 0.67 22.37
CA ALA A 92 5.61 -0.29 22.79
C ALA A 92 4.37 -0.11 21.90
N GLY A 93 4.03 -1.15 21.14
CA GLY A 93 2.81 -1.13 20.35
C GLY A 93 2.95 -1.80 18.98
N GLY A 94 1.81 -1.94 18.31
CA GLY A 94 1.69 -2.42 16.94
C GLY A 94 0.95 -1.42 16.08
N GLN A 95 1.31 -1.34 14.81
CA GLN A 95 0.66 -0.52 13.82
C GLN A 95 0.53 -1.28 12.50
N ALA A 96 -0.55 -1.05 11.78
CA ALA A 96 -0.71 -1.52 10.42
C ALA A 96 -1.03 -0.34 9.48
N TYR A 97 -0.42 -0.34 8.31
CA TYR A 97 -0.64 0.68 7.29
C TYR A 97 -0.50 0.10 5.89
N SER A 98 -1.10 0.76 4.91
CA SER A 98 -0.85 0.54 3.49
C SER A 98 0.20 1.52 3.00
N MET A 99 0.98 1.13 1.99
CA MET A 99 1.99 2.00 1.38
C MET A 99 1.96 1.87 -0.14
N ILE A 100 2.24 2.97 -0.82
CA ILE A 100 2.53 3.00 -2.25
C ILE A 100 3.82 3.81 -2.48
N VAL A 101 4.66 3.30 -3.38
CA VAL A 101 5.89 3.95 -3.85
C VAL A 101 5.73 4.16 -5.34
N PHE A 102 5.68 5.40 -5.79
CA PHE A 102 5.67 5.75 -7.21
C PHE A 102 7.08 5.93 -7.74
N PHE A 103 7.30 5.47 -8.95
CA PHE A 103 8.55 5.66 -9.71
C PHE A 103 8.31 6.72 -10.77
N GLU A 104 9.08 7.80 -10.73
CA GLU A 104 8.97 8.90 -11.69
C GLU A 104 9.32 8.48 -13.11
N ASN A 105 10.31 7.61 -13.23
CA ASN A 105 10.87 7.17 -14.50
C ASN A 105 11.44 5.75 -14.40
N LYS A 106 11.90 5.24 -15.55
CA LYS A 106 12.50 3.91 -15.64
C LYS A 106 13.75 3.75 -14.75
N ALA A 107 14.55 4.77 -14.60
CA ALA A 107 15.78 4.69 -13.79
C ALA A 107 15.44 4.45 -12.31
N ALA A 108 14.43 5.14 -11.77
CA ALA A 108 13.94 4.91 -10.41
C ALA A 108 13.33 3.51 -10.22
N PHE A 109 12.60 3.02 -11.24
CA PHE A 109 12.10 1.64 -11.25
C PHE A 109 13.26 0.63 -11.26
N ASP A 110 14.25 0.80 -12.12
CA ASP A 110 15.41 -0.09 -12.21
C ASP A 110 16.18 -0.12 -10.89
N GLU A 111 16.40 1.05 -10.26
CA GLU A 111 17.06 1.17 -8.95
C GLU A 111 16.29 0.40 -7.86
N PHE A 112 14.97 0.58 -7.79
CA PHE A 112 14.13 -0.13 -6.83
C PHE A 112 14.14 -1.65 -7.04
N THR A 113 14.20 -2.12 -8.29
CA THR A 113 14.08 -3.54 -8.65
C THR A 113 15.42 -4.28 -8.74
N GLN A 114 16.53 -3.66 -8.41
CA GLN A 114 17.86 -4.31 -8.37
C GLN A 114 17.99 -5.38 -7.27
N GLY A 115 17.04 -5.46 -6.34
CA GLY A 115 16.91 -6.58 -5.42
C GLY A 115 17.21 -6.28 -3.94
N ASP A 116 18.05 -5.29 -3.65
CA ASP A 116 18.43 -4.88 -2.28
C ASP A 116 18.31 -3.36 -2.09
N PHE A 117 17.23 -2.78 -2.62
CA PHE A 117 16.99 -1.35 -2.47
C PHE A 117 16.65 -0.99 -1.02
N GLU A 118 17.24 0.07 -0.51
CA GLU A 118 16.98 0.60 0.82
C GLU A 118 16.73 2.11 0.76
N PHE A 119 15.66 2.56 1.38
CA PHE A 119 15.43 3.99 1.55
C PHE A 119 16.42 4.58 2.55
N GLY A 120 17.14 5.63 2.15
CA GLY A 120 17.93 6.44 3.05
C GLY A 120 17.07 7.10 4.14
N ALA A 121 17.72 7.55 5.20
CA ALA A 121 17.04 8.20 6.34
C ALA A 121 16.33 9.51 5.97
N GLU A 122 16.69 10.09 4.83
CA GLU A 122 16.12 11.34 4.31
C GLU A 122 14.76 11.16 3.62
N VAL A 123 14.37 9.92 3.27
CA VAL A 123 13.09 9.66 2.59
C VAL A 123 11.95 9.70 3.60
N GLN A 124 10.96 10.52 3.29
CA GLN A 124 9.75 10.67 4.10
C GLN A 124 8.52 10.24 3.29
N ALA A 125 7.61 9.55 3.94
CA ALA A 125 6.31 9.23 3.37
C ALA A 125 5.28 10.31 3.70
N VAL A 126 4.40 10.60 2.75
CA VAL A 126 3.21 11.38 2.99
C VAL A 126 2.15 10.49 3.62
N ALA A 127 1.73 10.82 4.84
CA ALA A 127 0.66 10.11 5.51
C ALA A 127 -0.71 10.68 5.10
N ILE A 128 -1.55 9.83 4.55
CA ILE A 128 -2.92 10.13 4.18
C ILE A 128 -3.85 9.54 5.25
N THR A 129 -4.78 10.35 5.78
CA THR A 129 -5.79 9.83 6.70
C THR A 129 -6.93 9.18 5.93
N ALA A 130 -7.26 7.93 6.26
CA ALA A 130 -8.33 7.17 5.62
C ALA A 130 -9.73 7.82 5.78
N ALA A 131 -9.90 8.74 6.73
CA ALA A 131 -11.12 9.51 6.93
C ALA A 131 -11.34 10.59 5.85
N ALA A 132 -10.36 10.87 5.01
CA ALA A 132 -10.41 11.89 3.98
C ALA A 132 -10.85 11.36 2.60
N GLY A 133 -11.77 10.42 2.56
CA GLY A 133 -12.54 10.11 1.35
C GLY A 133 -13.38 11.30 0.85
N ALA A 134 -13.23 12.47 1.48
CA ALA A 134 -13.74 13.76 1.07
C ALA A 134 -12.75 14.83 1.53
N THR A 135 -11.96 15.36 0.61
CA THR A 135 -11.37 16.72 0.64
C THR A 135 -10.79 17.22 1.97
N ALA A 136 -9.83 16.53 2.55
CA ALA A 136 -8.99 17.14 3.56
C ALA A 136 -7.53 16.73 3.30
N SER A 137 -6.90 17.39 2.35
CA SER A 137 -5.45 17.52 2.38
C SER A 137 -5.14 18.37 3.61
N THR A 138 -4.90 17.75 4.75
CA THR A 138 -4.20 18.43 5.82
C THR A 138 -2.75 18.56 5.37
N ALA A 139 -2.50 19.57 4.56
CA ALA A 139 -1.19 20.13 4.38
C ALA A 139 -0.64 20.42 5.79
N GLY A 140 0.30 19.59 6.25
CA GLY A 140 1.01 19.91 7.46
C GLY A 140 1.10 18.89 8.56
N ALA A 141 0.56 17.69 8.43
CA ALA A 141 0.82 16.65 9.42
C ALA A 141 2.09 15.86 9.07
N SER A 142 3.21 16.53 8.92
CA SER A 142 4.52 15.91 9.10
C SER A 142 4.76 15.71 10.58
N VAL A 143 4.16 14.68 11.17
CA VAL A 143 4.48 14.28 12.53
C VAL A 143 5.68 13.35 12.49
N GLY A 144 6.82 13.91 12.21
CA GLY A 144 8.13 13.33 12.39
C GLY A 144 9.01 14.40 13.00
N ALA A 145 8.78 14.69 14.29
CA ALA A 145 9.66 15.56 15.05
C ALA A 145 10.94 14.80 15.35
N SER A 146 11.90 14.86 14.43
CA SER A 146 13.31 14.75 14.77
C SER A 146 14.12 15.48 13.72
N GLY A 147 14.57 16.67 14.06
CA GLY A 147 15.72 17.31 13.46
C GLY A 147 15.46 18.11 12.19
N GLY A 148 15.14 19.39 12.33
CA GLY A 148 15.44 20.42 11.36
C GLY A 148 14.29 20.78 10.41
N ALA A 149 13.80 21.98 10.57
CA ALA A 149 12.78 22.66 9.76
C ALA A 149 13.10 22.82 8.25
N LYS A 150 14.13 22.17 7.75
CA LYS A 150 14.56 22.24 6.34
C LYS A 150 14.05 21.08 5.48
N ASN A 151 13.55 19.97 6.05
CA ASN A 151 13.16 18.78 5.30
C ASN A 151 11.66 18.61 5.11
N ALA A 152 10.84 19.53 5.56
CA ALA A 152 9.36 19.46 5.46
C ALA A 152 8.80 19.64 4.03
N ARG A 153 9.63 19.63 2.99
CA ARG A 153 9.22 19.94 1.61
C ARG A 153 9.10 18.73 0.68
N THR A 154 9.24 17.51 1.17
CA THR A 154 9.12 16.30 0.33
C THR A 154 7.70 15.72 0.29
N ALA A 155 6.76 16.29 1.02
CA ALA A 155 5.36 15.90 0.95
C ALA A 155 4.82 16.18 -0.47
N GLY A 156 4.41 15.11 -1.17
CA GLY A 156 3.82 15.23 -2.51
C GLY A 156 4.80 15.52 -3.66
N ARG A 157 6.08 15.19 -3.53
CA ARG A 157 7.07 15.33 -4.59
C ARG A 157 7.94 14.09 -4.73
N TYR A 158 8.46 13.86 -5.93
CA TYR A 158 9.52 12.89 -6.13
C TYR A 158 10.82 13.32 -5.44
N TYR A 159 11.40 12.42 -4.69
CA TYR A 159 12.74 12.53 -4.13
C TYR A 159 13.58 11.39 -4.69
N LYS A 160 14.66 11.70 -5.38
CA LYS A 160 15.48 10.72 -6.12
C LYS A 160 14.62 9.80 -7.02
N GLY A 161 13.64 10.40 -7.71
CA GLY A 161 12.74 9.70 -8.62
C GLY A 161 11.65 8.84 -7.96
N MET A 162 11.49 8.90 -6.63
CA MET A 162 10.47 8.12 -5.92
C MET A 162 9.60 9.01 -5.02
N ALA A 163 8.29 8.73 -4.97
CA ALA A 163 7.35 9.38 -4.06
C ALA A 163 6.61 8.32 -3.24
N VAL A 164 6.55 8.50 -1.92
CA VAL A 164 5.99 7.50 -0.99
C VAL A 164 4.78 8.06 -0.27
N PHE A 165 3.69 7.31 -0.30
CA PHE A 165 2.46 7.63 0.43
C PHE A 165 2.04 6.46 1.30
N THR A 166 1.44 6.76 2.45
CA THR A 166 0.95 5.76 3.40
C THR A 166 -0.46 6.09 3.88
N ILE A 167 -1.25 5.04 4.12
CA ILE A 167 -2.59 5.14 4.73
C ILE A 167 -2.58 4.26 5.97
N VAL A 168 -2.79 4.85 7.15
CA VAL A 168 -2.87 4.11 8.41
C VAL A 168 -4.15 3.30 8.48
N LYS A 169 -4.04 2.02 8.81
CA LYS A 169 -5.18 1.11 8.98
C LYS A 169 -5.63 0.93 10.44
N GLY A 170 -4.72 1.17 11.36
CA GLY A 170 -4.98 1.06 12.80
C GLY A 170 -3.70 0.92 13.61
N GLY A 171 -3.80 1.08 14.92
CA GLY A 171 -2.70 1.00 15.87
C GLY A 171 -2.56 2.26 16.74
N ALA A 172 -1.86 2.13 17.85
CA ALA A 172 -1.68 3.22 18.83
C ALA A 172 -0.56 4.20 18.48
N MET A 173 0.27 3.91 17.47
CA MET A 173 1.38 4.77 17.06
C MET A 173 1.22 5.28 15.65
N TYR A 174 1.41 6.58 15.50
CA TYR A 174 1.35 7.28 14.23
C TYR A 174 2.75 7.75 13.83
N GLN A 175 3.51 6.88 13.18
CA GLN A 175 4.77 7.31 12.57
C GLN A 175 5.13 6.39 11.39
N ALA A 176 4.91 6.85 10.17
CA ALA A 176 5.36 6.18 8.96
C ALA A 176 6.82 6.59 8.67
N VAL A 177 7.76 6.01 9.41
CA VAL A 177 9.18 6.15 9.09
C VAL A 177 9.52 5.12 8.04
N VAL A 178 9.91 5.56 6.85
CA VAL A 178 10.31 4.70 5.72
C VAL A 178 11.83 4.56 5.59
N GLY A 179 12.61 5.42 6.21
CA GLY A 179 14.07 5.32 6.25
C GLY A 179 14.51 3.99 6.87
N GLY A 180 15.50 3.35 6.27
CA GLY A 180 15.99 2.03 6.67
C GLY A 180 15.07 0.87 6.28
N MET A 181 14.07 1.10 5.46
CA MET A 181 13.28 0.03 4.85
C MET A 181 14.03 -0.59 3.69
N ARG A 182 14.22 -1.90 3.75
CA ARG A 182 14.83 -2.70 2.68
C ARG A 182 13.76 -3.39 1.87
N PHE A 183 13.92 -3.37 0.56
CA PHE A 183 13.00 -3.95 -0.40
C PHE A 183 13.67 -5.06 -1.18
N THR A 184 12.95 -6.16 -1.39
CA THR A 184 13.32 -7.22 -2.31
C THR A 184 12.41 -7.17 -3.53
N PHE A 185 12.88 -7.65 -4.67
CA PHE A 185 12.07 -7.76 -5.87
C PHE A 185 12.25 -9.13 -6.52
N THR A 186 11.14 -9.72 -6.92
CA THR A 186 11.11 -10.99 -7.67
C THR A 186 10.29 -10.76 -8.93
N PRO A 187 10.91 -10.77 -10.12
CA PRO A 187 10.18 -10.60 -11.37
C PRO A 187 9.10 -11.67 -11.55
N ARG A 188 8.01 -11.30 -12.18
CA ARG A 188 6.99 -12.26 -12.58
C ARG A 188 7.57 -13.19 -13.63
N THR A 189 7.55 -14.49 -13.37
CA THR A 189 7.78 -15.51 -14.40
C THR A 189 6.57 -15.55 -15.34
N SER A 190 6.83 -15.37 -16.62
CA SER A 190 5.83 -15.47 -17.71
C SER A 190 5.34 -16.90 -17.89
#